data_cbf308144084852dd37015a33fda236e
#
_entry.id   cbf308144084852dd37015a33fda236e
#
_cell.length_a   1.000
_cell.length_b   1.000
_cell.length_c   1.000
_cell.angle_alpha   90.00
_cell.angle_beta   90.00
_cell.angle_gamma   90.00
#
_symmetry.space_group_name_H-M   'P 1'
#
loop_
_entity.id
_entity.type
_entity.pdbx_description
1 polymer ?
#
loop_
_entity_poly.entity_id
_entity_poly.type
_entity_poly.pdbx_seq_one_letter_code
_entity_poly.pdbx_strand_id
1 'polypeptide(L)'
;MIKYDILCTKKKRGIYMLKSWTPGEMPDREEMKRQLEKTKSSLYDLQMKIKEHKLPVLVLFEGWSAAGKGSMIGKVIRNIDPRFFKVATMSAPTEEEVRRPFLYRYMKQIPEEGKFTFLDSGWMEQTVKEVLNGELEGDAYERRIESIRRFERQLTDNGYLVLKFFMEIDKDEQEKRMKKLLSKDDTKWRVTGFDKWQNKHYKKCENVFDRYMKDTNMSSSPWYIID
;
A
#
# COMPACT_ATOMS: atom_id res chain seq x y z
N MET A 1 19.96 18.42 0.19
CA MET A 1 18.72 18.24 0.97
C MET A 1 17.56 18.59 0.03
N ILE A 2 17.07 17.57 -0.71
CA ILE A 2 15.99 17.74 -1.69
C ILE A 2 14.68 17.81 -0.91
N LYS A 3 14.02 18.97 -0.91
CA LYS A 3 12.66 19.12 -0.37
C LYS A 3 11.72 18.34 -1.28
N TYR A 4 11.17 17.25 -0.77
CA TYR A 4 10.16 16.45 -1.43
C TYR A 4 8.81 17.19 -1.40
N ASP A 5 8.63 18.15 -2.30
CA ASP A 5 7.30 18.67 -2.67
C ASP A 5 6.72 17.79 -3.80
N ILE A 6 6.51 16.51 -3.48
CA ILE A 6 5.79 15.59 -4.37
C ILE A 6 4.31 15.71 -4.04
N LEU A 7 3.59 16.40 -4.93
CA LEU A 7 2.16 16.26 -5.23
C LEU A 7 1.27 15.77 -4.05
N CYS A 8 1.15 16.58 -3.04
CA CYS A 8 -0.02 16.55 -2.19
C CYS A 8 -0.55 17.98 -2.16
N THR A 9 -1.75 18.20 -2.71
CA THR A 9 -2.50 19.43 -2.46
C THR A 9 -2.38 19.75 -0.98
N LYS A 10 -1.96 20.97 -0.65
CA LYS A 10 -1.76 21.48 0.70
C LYS A 10 -3.00 21.27 1.56
N LYS A 11 -3.21 20.05 2.06
CA LYS A 11 -4.06 19.80 3.23
C LYS A 11 -3.14 19.51 4.41
N LYS A 12 -3.37 20.25 5.50
CA LYS A 12 -2.65 20.22 6.77
C LYS A 12 -2.15 18.81 7.08
N ARG A 13 -0.87 18.66 7.45
CA ARG A 13 -0.29 17.46 8.07
C ARG A 13 -1.04 17.16 9.38
N GLY A 14 -2.24 16.63 9.26
CA GLY A 14 -2.96 15.99 10.34
C GLY A 14 -2.72 14.49 10.23
N ILE A 15 -2.63 13.82 11.34
CA ILE A 15 -2.66 12.35 11.42
C ILE A 15 -4.07 11.95 10.95
N TYR A 16 -4.22 11.75 9.64
CA TYR A 16 -5.49 11.29 9.07
C TYR A 16 -5.64 9.83 9.45
N MET A 17 -6.53 9.58 10.38
CA MET A 17 -7.02 8.25 10.67
C MET A 17 -8.09 7.91 9.65
N LEU A 18 -8.20 6.64 9.29
CA LEU A 18 -9.20 6.14 8.36
C LEU A 18 -10.62 6.64 8.72
N LYS A 19 -10.97 6.61 10.01
CA LYS A 19 -12.28 7.06 10.51
C LYS A 19 -12.57 8.56 10.40
N SER A 20 -11.56 9.39 10.28
CA SER A 20 -11.70 10.84 10.11
C SER A 20 -11.38 11.30 8.68
N TRP A 21 -11.04 10.35 7.82
CA TRP A 21 -10.80 10.61 6.42
C TRP A 21 -12.12 10.81 5.67
N THR A 22 -12.15 11.79 4.81
CA THR A 22 -13.27 12.06 3.91
C THR A 22 -12.75 12.14 2.50
N PRO A 23 -13.46 11.55 1.51
CA PRO A 23 -13.10 11.68 0.10
C PRO A 23 -12.93 13.16 -0.28
N GLY A 24 -11.95 13.43 -1.13
CA GLY A 24 -11.83 14.75 -1.76
C GLY A 24 -12.93 14.96 -2.79
N GLU A 25 -13.16 16.22 -3.16
CA GLU A 25 -14.00 16.52 -4.31
C GLU A 25 -13.38 15.93 -5.57
N MET A 26 -14.17 15.15 -6.31
CA MET A 26 -13.71 14.57 -7.56
C MET A 26 -13.72 15.65 -8.64
N PRO A 27 -12.60 15.92 -9.31
CA PRO A 27 -12.58 16.84 -10.42
C PRO A 27 -13.44 16.34 -11.59
N ASP A 28 -13.89 17.25 -12.44
CA ASP A 28 -14.60 16.83 -13.65
C ASP A 28 -13.72 15.95 -14.57
N ARG A 29 -14.37 15.27 -15.52
CA ARG A 29 -13.70 14.25 -16.35
C ARG A 29 -12.57 14.82 -17.20
N GLU A 30 -12.70 16.06 -17.71
CA GLU A 30 -11.69 16.67 -18.57
C GLU A 30 -10.48 17.16 -17.74
N GLU A 31 -10.74 17.75 -16.57
CA GLU A 31 -9.71 18.12 -15.63
C GLU A 31 -8.94 16.89 -15.12
N MET A 32 -9.65 15.79 -14.82
CA MET A 32 -9.03 14.52 -14.42
C MET A 32 -8.09 14.00 -15.52
N LYS A 33 -8.51 14.01 -16.79
CA LYS A 33 -7.65 13.59 -17.90
C LYS A 33 -6.40 14.47 -18.01
N ARG A 34 -6.58 15.78 -17.94
CA ARG A 34 -5.47 16.75 -18.01
C ARG A 34 -4.46 16.51 -16.90
N GLN A 35 -4.93 16.35 -15.67
CA GLN A 35 -4.07 16.08 -14.51
C GLN A 35 -3.36 14.73 -14.66
N LEU A 36 -4.04 13.70 -15.16
CA LEU A 36 -3.46 12.39 -15.38
C LEU A 36 -2.32 12.44 -16.40
N GLU A 37 -2.50 13.11 -17.53
CA GLU A 37 -1.44 13.24 -18.56
C GLU A 37 -0.24 14.03 -18.02
N LYS A 38 -0.47 15.12 -17.30
CA LYS A 38 0.59 15.86 -16.62
C LYS A 38 1.36 14.98 -15.62
N THR A 39 0.63 14.19 -14.84
CA THR A 39 1.23 13.29 -13.84
C THR A 39 2.06 12.19 -14.50
N LYS A 40 1.61 11.63 -15.63
CA LYS A 40 2.38 10.64 -16.40
C LYS A 40 3.71 11.20 -16.88
N SER A 41 3.70 12.41 -17.47
CA SER A 41 4.93 13.08 -17.88
C SER A 41 5.88 13.34 -16.71
N SER A 42 5.33 13.84 -15.59
CA SER A 42 6.11 14.08 -14.38
C SER A 42 6.70 12.79 -13.78
N LEU A 43 6.00 11.66 -13.88
CA LEU A 43 6.50 10.38 -13.39
C LEU A 43 7.71 9.90 -14.20
N TYR A 44 7.70 10.12 -15.53
CA TYR A 44 8.86 9.83 -16.38
C TYR A 44 10.09 10.65 -15.97
N ASP A 45 9.91 11.97 -15.78
CA ASP A 45 11.00 12.86 -15.36
C ASP A 45 11.53 12.48 -13.97
N LEU A 46 10.62 12.11 -13.04
CA LEU A 46 10.98 11.65 -11.70
C LEU A 46 11.76 10.34 -11.73
N GLN A 47 11.40 9.41 -12.61
CA GLN A 47 12.14 8.16 -12.79
C GLN A 47 13.60 8.43 -13.17
N MET A 48 13.83 9.36 -14.10
CA MET A 48 15.19 9.72 -14.50
C MET A 48 15.99 10.31 -13.34
N LYS A 49 15.40 11.18 -12.53
CA LYS A 49 16.04 11.73 -11.33
C LYS A 49 16.30 10.65 -10.27
N ILE A 50 15.36 9.73 -10.05
CA ILE A 50 15.50 8.59 -9.13
C ILE A 50 16.69 7.73 -9.53
N LYS A 51 16.83 7.47 -10.83
CA LYS A 51 17.99 6.73 -11.39
C LYS A 51 19.29 7.50 -11.19
N GLU A 52 19.33 8.77 -11.56
CA GLU A 52 20.53 9.63 -11.47
C GLU A 52 21.04 9.75 -10.03
N HIS A 53 20.13 9.96 -9.09
CA HIS A 53 20.45 10.06 -7.65
C HIS A 53 20.53 8.71 -6.94
N LYS A 54 20.41 7.60 -7.67
CA LYS A 54 20.45 6.24 -7.12
C LYS A 54 19.47 6.01 -5.96
N LEU A 55 18.33 6.71 -5.96
CA LEU A 55 17.34 6.65 -4.89
C LEU A 55 16.55 5.33 -4.98
N PRO A 56 16.64 4.41 -4.01
CA PRO A 56 15.77 3.24 -3.99
C PRO A 56 14.37 3.60 -3.46
N VAL A 57 13.34 3.17 -4.17
CA VAL A 57 11.94 3.53 -3.85
C VAL A 57 11.11 2.27 -3.59
N LEU A 58 10.62 2.14 -2.36
CA LEU A 58 9.73 1.05 -1.95
C LEU A 58 8.30 1.58 -1.82
N VAL A 59 7.39 1.03 -2.60
CA VAL A 59 5.98 1.46 -2.65
C VAL A 59 5.08 0.32 -2.22
N LEU A 60 4.31 0.54 -1.15
CA LEU A 60 3.34 -0.42 -0.63
C LEU A 60 1.93 0.01 -1.02
N PHE A 61 1.17 -0.91 -1.60
CA PHE A 61 -0.26 -0.78 -1.82
C PHE A 61 -0.99 -1.73 -0.88
N GLU A 62 -1.64 -1.18 0.10
CA GLU A 62 -2.40 -1.88 1.14
C GLU A 62 -3.88 -1.49 1.10
N GLY A 63 -4.71 -2.08 1.92
CA GLY A 63 -6.12 -1.70 2.06
C GLY A 63 -7.08 -2.82 1.77
N TRP A 64 -8.32 -2.44 1.47
CA TRP A 64 -9.42 -3.38 1.32
C TRP A 64 -9.24 -4.38 0.19
N SER A 65 -9.78 -5.58 0.36
CA SER A 65 -9.97 -6.52 -0.75
C SER A 65 -10.87 -5.89 -1.81
N ALA A 66 -10.59 -6.19 -3.06
CA ALA A 66 -11.29 -5.61 -4.23
C ALA A 66 -11.17 -4.07 -4.38
N ALA A 67 -10.35 -3.38 -3.57
CA ALA A 67 -10.09 -1.94 -3.72
C ALA A 67 -9.35 -1.58 -5.01
N GLY A 68 -8.72 -2.57 -5.68
CA GLY A 68 -8.07 -2.35 -6.96
C GLY A 68 -6.56 -2.11 -6.87
N LYS A 69 -5.90 -2.57 -5.81
CA LYS A 69 -4.44 -2.45 -5.61
C LYS A 69 -3.63 -2.82 -6.86
N GLY A 70 -3.77 -4.05 -7.34
CA GLY A 70 -3.06 -4.51 -8.54
C GLY A 70 -3.41 -3.71 -9.81
N SER A 71 -4.65 -3.21 -9.94
CA SER A 71 -5.05 -2.34 -11.05
C SER A 71 -4.37 -0.98 -10.98
N MET A 72 -4.21 -0.43 -9.77
CA MET A 72 -3.49 0.83 -9.55
C MET A 72 -2.00 0.66 -9.86
N ILE A 73 -1.36 -0.39 -9.33
CA ILE A 73 0.02 -0.73 -9.67
C ILE A 73 0.18 -0.82 -11.19
N GLY A 74 -0.69 -1.58 -11.87
CA GLY A 74 -0.65 -1.74 -13.31
C GLY A 74 -0.79 -0.42 -14.08
N LYS A 75 -1.56 0.56 -13.58
CA LYS A 75 -1.64 1.92 -14.18
C LYS A 75 -0.36 2.71 -14.00
N VAL A 76 0.26 2.63 -12.83
CA VAL A 76 1.50 3.35 -12.51
C VAL A 76 2.66 2.82 -13.32
N ILE A 77 2.90 1.50 -13.31
CA ILE A 77 4.07 0.89 -13.95
C ILE A 77 4.08 1.03 -15.48
N ARG A 78 2.93 1.24 -16.12
CA ARG A 78 2.86 1.52 -17.57
C ARG A 78 3.64 2.77 -17.99
N ASN A 79 3.94 3.65 -17.04
CA ASN A 79 4.64 4.91 -17.27
C ASN A 79 6.08 4.88 -16.73
N ILE A 80 6.57 3.69 -16.36
CA ILE A 80 7.92 3.47 -15.85
C ILE A 80 8.62 2.46 -16.76
N ASP A 81 9.87 2.70 -17.10
CA ASP A 81 10.69 1.75 -17.87
C ASP A 81 10.81 0.42 -17.09
N PRO A 82 10.48 -0.72 -17.72
CA PRO A 82 10.43 -2.02 -17.03
C PRO A 82 11.77 -2.48 -16.43
N ARG A 83 12.88 -1.90 -16.86
CA ARG A 83 14.21 -2.19 -16.30
C ARG A 83 14.41 -1.60 -14.89
N PHE A 84 13.55 -0.66 -14.47
CA PHE A 84 13.71 0.10 -13.22
C PHE A 84 12.66 -0.24 -12.16
N PHE A 85 11.79 -1.21 -12.40
CA PHE A 85 10.85 -1.62 -11.37
C PHE A 85 10.73 -3.13 -11.23
N LYS A 86 10.30 -3.54 -10.04
CA LYS A 86 9.84 -4.89 -9.71
C LYS A 86 8.46 -4.79 -9.07
N VAL A 87 7.57 -5.69 -9.43
CA VAL A 87 6.29 -5.89 -8.71
C VAL A 87 6.39 -7.20 -7.94
N ALA A 88 6.14 -7.15 -6.64
CA ALA A 88 6.11 -8.33 -5.78
C ALA A 88 4.72 -8.47 -5.15
N THR A 89 4.03 -9.55 -5.49
CA THR A 89 2.77 -9.96 -4.85
C THR A 89 3.10 -10.92 -3.73
N MET A 90 2.68 -10.57 -2.51
CA MET A 90 2.97 -11.37 -1.33
C MET A 90 1.87 -12.42 -1.13
N SER A 91 2.14 -13.64 -1.56
CA SER A 91 1.30 -14.82 -1.29
C SER A 91 1.40 -15.28 0.17
N ALA A 92 0.71 -16.36 0.54
CA ALA A 92 0.92 -17.01 1.83
C ALA A 92 2.41 -17.35 2.06
N PRO A 93 2.93 -17.23 3.30
CA PRO A 93 4.32 -17.58 3.60
C PRO A 93 4.61 -19.03 3.26
N THR A 94 5.80 -19.30 2.72
CA THR A 94 6.31 -20.66 2.55
C THR A 94 6.72 -21.26 3.89
N GLU A 95 6.90 -22.58 3.97
CA GLU A 95 7.39 -23.25 5.20
C GLU A 95 8.73 -22.69 5.67
N GLU A 96 9.62 -22.33 4.74
CA GLU A 96 10.89 -21.69 5.08
C GLU A 96 10.68 -20.29 5.66
N GLU A 97 9.78 -19.50 5.07
CA GLU A 97 9.48 -18.13 5.53
C GLU A 97 8.83 -18.11 6.90
N VAL A 98 7.99 -19.11 7.23
CA VAL A 98 7.38 -19.26 8.56
C VAL A 98 8.43 -19.48 9.66
N ARG A 99 9.55 -20.14 9.34
CA ARG A 99 10.67 -20.37 10.27
C ARG A 99 11.62 -19.19 10.43
N ARG A 100 11.42 -18.13 9.62
CA ARG A 100 12.26 -16.92 9.63
C ARG A 100 11.54 -15.78 10.36
N PRO A 101 12.26 -14.73 10.77
CA PRO A 101 11.62 -13.55 11.31
C PRO A 101 10.58 -12.98 10.33
N PHE A 102 9.47 -12.48 10.85
CA PHE A 102 8.33 -11.99 10.08
C PHE A 102 8.71 -11.10 8.88
N LEU A 103 9.65 -10.15 9.06
CA LEU A 103 10.04 -9.23 8.01
C LEU A 103 11.00 -9.82 6.95
N TYR A 104 11.52 -11.04 7.17
CA TYR A 104 12.50 -11.66 6.27
C TYR A 104 12.03 -11.70 4.81
N ARG A 105 10.79 -12.11 4.56
CA ARG A 105 10.23 -12.22 3.22
C ARG A 105 10.12 -10.88 2.51
N TYR A 106 9.91 -9.80 3.26
CA TYR A 106 9.83 -8.44 2.75
C TYR A 106 11.23 -7.83 2.53
N MET A 107 12.20 -8.18 3.36
CA MET A 107 13.61 -7.79 3.17
C MET A 107 14.15 -8.25 1.83
N LYS A 108 13.73 -9.43 1.36
CA LYS A 108 14.09 -9.94 0.02
C LYS A 108 13.52 -9.10 -1.15
N GLN A 109 12.59 -8.22 -0.86
CA GLN A 109 11.93 -7.37 -1.86
C GLN A 109 12.44 -5.92 -1.88
N ILE A 110 13.38 -5.57 -1.01
CA ILE A 110 13.96 -4.22 -0.96
C ILE A 110 14.52 -3.85 -2.35
N PRO A 111 14.21 -2.64 -2.87
CA PRO A 111 14.69 -2.21 -4.19
C PRO A 111 16.21 -1.98 -4.19
N GLU A 112 16.82 -2.21 -5.35
CA GLU A 112 18.17 -1.77 -5.62
C GLU A 112 18.24 -0.24 -5.82
N GLU A 113 19.43 0.33 -5.76
CA GLU A 113 19.66 1.76 -6.02
C GLU A 113 19.06 2.20 -7.37
N GLY A 114 18.34 3.32 -7.36
CA GLY A 114 17.72 3.90 -8.55
C GLY A 114 16.53 3.13 -9.13
N LYS A 115 16.00 2.13 -8.38
CA LYS A 115 14.88 1.29 -8.80
C LYS A 115 13.69 1.38 -7.87
N PHE A 116 12.54 0.94 -8.38
CA PHE A 116 11.30 0.81 -7.62
C PHE A 116 11.03 -0.66 -7.28
N THR A 117 10.49 -0.91 -6.09
CA THR A 117 9.74 -2.13 -5.81
C THR A 117 8.32 -1.75 -5.42
N PHE A 118 7.33 -2.30 -6.11
CA PHE A 118 5.91 -2.19 -5.77
C PHE A 118 5.48 -3.47 -5.07
N LEU A 119 4.97 -3.35 -3.84
CA LEU A 119 4.36 -4.46 -3.10
C LEU A 119 2.85 -4.41 -3.26
N ASP A 120 2.28 -5.42 -3.92
CA ASP A 120 0.84 -5.68 -3.88
C ASP A 120 0.54 -6.48 -2.62
N SER A 121 0.10 -5.77 -1.61
CA SER A 121 0.03 -6.20 -0.21
C SER A 121 1.42 -6.44 0.42
N GLY A 122 1.63 -5.82 1.56
CA GLY A 122 2.88 -5.90 2.30
C GLY A 122 2.66 -6.46 3.71
N TRP A 123 3.41 -5.93 4.64
CA TRP A 123 3.39 -6.38 6.04
C TRP A 123 2.14 -5.94 6.82
N MET A 124 1.36 -4.96 6.33
CA MET A 124 0.09 -4.61 6.93
C MET A 124 -0.93 -5.73 6.73
N GLU A 125 -1.12 -6.23 5.51
CA GLU A 125 -2.13 -7.25 5.22
C GLU A 125 -1.92 -8.50 6.09
N GLN A 126 -0.69 -8.99 6.20
CA GLN A 126 -0.39 -10.16 7.03
C GLN A 126 -0.64 -9.87 8.51
N THR A 127 -0.14 -8.74 9.04
CA THR A 127 -0.34 -8.35 10.45
C THR A 127 -1.83 -8.23 10.79
N VAL A 128 -2.59 -7.57 9.93
CA VAL A 128 -4.04 -7.38 10.13
C VAL A 128 -4.79 -8.72 10.07
N LYS A 129 -4.44 -9.62 9.15
CA LYS A 129 -5.04 -10.96 9.11
C LYS A 129 -4.79 -11.74 10.41
N GLU A 130 -3.56 -11.74 10.92
CA GLU A 130 -3.20 -12.42 12.16
C GLU A 130 -3.97 -11.82 13.36
N VAL A 131 -4.15 -10.49 13.42
CA VAL A 131 -4.99 -9.83 14.44
C VAL A 131 -6.46 -10.22 14.32
N LEU A 132 -7.00 -10.22 13.11
CA LEU A 132 -8.41 -10.57 12.87
C LEU A 132 -8.74 -12.03 13.20
N ASN A 133 -7.75 -12.92 13.04
CA ASN A 133 -7.83 -14.33 13.40
C ASN A 133 -7.60 -14.59 14.90
N GLY A 134 -7.18 -13.60 15.69
CA GLY A 134 -6.81 -13.79 17.11
C GLY A 134 -5.44 -14.44 17.32
N GLU A 135 -4.61 -14.48 16.30
CA GLU A 135 -3.25 -15.06 16.34
C GLU A 135 -2.21 -14.06 16.85
N LEU A 136 -2.54 -12.76 16.83
CA LEU A 136 -1.63 -11.68 17.19
C LEU A 136 -2.35 -10.63 18.06
N GLU A 137 -2.09 -10.66 19.37
CA GLU A 137 -2.73 -9.79 20.36
C GLU A 137 -1.74 -9.29 21.43
N GLY A 138 -2.18 -8.28 22.19
CA GLY A 138 -1.43 -7.75 23.34
C GLY A 138 0.03 -7.41 23.04
N ASP A 139 0.94 -7.85 23.89
CA ASP A 139 2.37 -7.58 23.76
C ASP A 139 2.99 -8.12 22.46
N ALA A 140 2.42 -9.19 21.89
CA ALA A 140 2.89 -9.73 20.63
C ALA A 140 2.60 -8.77 19.48
N TYR A 141 1.43 -8.14 19.47
CA TYR A 141 1.08 -7.07 18.53
C TYR A 141 2.03 -5.88 18.67
N GLU A 142 2.25 -5.40 19.89
CA GLU A 142 3.13 -4.25 20.13
C GLU A 142 4.58 -4.50 19.65
N ARG A 143 5.11 -5.70 19.93
CA ARG A 143 6.43 -6.10 19.40
C ARG A 143 6.46 -6.17 17.87
N ARG A 144 5.36 -6.61 17.23
CA ARG A 144 5.23 -6.65 15.77
C ARG A 144 5.27 -5.24 15.19
N ILE A 145 4.48 -4.32 15.75
CA ILE A 145 4.45 -2.91 15.34
C ILE A 145 5.81 -2.25 15.51
N GLU A 146 6.47 -2.46 16.65
CA GLU A 146 7.80 -1.93 16.88
C GLU A 146 8.82 -2.45 15.86
N SER A 147 8.77 -3.74 15.53
CA SER A 147 9.65 -4.33 14.51
C SER A 147 9.43 -3.71 13.13
N ILE A 148 8.17 -3.46 12.75
CA ILE A 148 7.82 -2.78 11.49
C ILE A 148 8.36 -1.35 11.49
N ARG A 149 8.12 -0.59 12.57
CA ARG A 149 8.61 0.81 12.68
C ARG A 149 10.13 0.89 12.62
N ARG A 150 10.84 -0.03 13.28
CA ARG A 150 12.30 -0.12 13.22
C ARG A 150 12.79 -0.44 11.81
N PHE A 151 12.13 -1.36 11.13
CA PHE A 151 12.47 -1.73 9.76
C PHE A 151 12.28 -0.56 8.78
N GLU A 152 11.13 0.10 8.82
CA GLU A 152 10.87 1.27 7.98
C GLU A 152 11.87 2.41 8.28
N ARG A 153 12.22 2.63 9.55
CA ARG A 153 13.23 3.60 9.94
C ARG A 153 14.60 3.24 9.38
N GLN A 154 15.04 1.99 9.53
CA GLN A 154 16.31 1.53 8.95
C GLN A 154 16.37 1.77 7.44
N LEU A 155 15.29 1.54 6.71
CA LEU A 155 15.23 1.85 5.29
C LEU A 155 15.41 3.36 5.05
N THR A 156 14.63 4.19 5.71
CA THR A 156 14.68 5.66 5.50
C THR A 156 16.00 6.28 5.95
N ASP A 157 16.60 5.79 7.03
CA ASP A 157 17.93 6.23 7.51
C ASP A 157 19.04 5.84 6.52
N ASN A 158 18.84 4.78 5.74
CA ASN A 158 19.74 4.37 4.64
C ASN A 158 19.36 4.97 3.28
N GLY A 159 18.56 6.03 3.26
CA GLY A 159 18.25 6.79 2.05
C GLY A 159 17.14 6.21 1.18
N TYR A 160 16.39 5.21 1.63
CA TYR A 160 15.23 4.70 0.90
C TYR A 160 14.04 5.66 1.01
N LEU A 161 13.32 5.84 -0.09
CA LEU A 161 12.00 6.43 -0.07
C LEU A 161 10.95 5.32 0.13
N VAL A 162 10.24 5.37 1.25
CA VAL A 162 9.16 4.42 1.57
C VAL A 162 7.82 5.14 1.44
N LEU A 163 6.99 4.70 0.50
CA LEU A 163 5.65 5.22 0.24
C LEU A 163 4.61 4.16 0.59
N LYS A 164 3.65 4.51 1.45
CA LYS A 164 2.59 3.59 1.90
C LYS A 164 1.23 4.14 1.49
N PHE A 165 0.56 3.45 0.58
CA PHE A 165 -0.78 3.79 0.10
C PHE A 165 -1.80 2.83 0.68
N PHE A 166 -2.86 3.37 1.28
CA PHE A 166 -4.03 2.61 1.72
C PHE A 166 -5.17 2.87 0.75
N MET A 167 -5.62 1.80 0.07
CA MET A 167 -6.73 1.86 -0.88
C MET A 167 -8.04 1.71 -0.13
N GLU A 168 -8.77 2.84 0.01
CA GLU A 168 -10.06 2.90 0.68
C GLU A 168 -11.20 2.65 -0.30
N ILE A 169 -12.18 1.89 0.11
CA ILE A 169 -13.49 1.76 -0.53
C ILE A 169 -14.52 1.48 0.55
N ASP A 170 -15.74 1.97 0.39
CA ASP A 170 -16.82 1.64 1.29
C ASP A 170 -17.31 0.19 1.13
N LYS A 171 -18.12 -0.26 2.10
CA LYS A 171 -18.63 -1.63 2.14
C LYS A 171 -19.45 -2.01 0.91
N ASP A 172 -20.28 -1.10 0.43
CA ASP A 172 -21.21 -1.36 -0.66
C ASP A 172 -20.47 -1.42 -2.00
N GLU A 173 -19.51 -0.51 -2.22
CA GLU A 173 -18.63 -0.56 -3.39
C GLU A 173 -17.74 -1.81 -3.36
N GLN A 174 -17.24 -2.22 -2.20
CA GLN A 174 -16.49 -3.47 -2.06
C GLN A 174 -17.34 -4.68 -2.49
N GLU A 175 -18.58 -4.77 -1.98
CA GLU A 175 -19.50 -5.84 -2.35
C GLU A 175 -19.82 -5.85 -3.86
N LYS A 176 -20.10 -4.68 -4.42
CA LYS A 176 -20.35 -4.49 -5.84
C LYS A 176 -19.16 -4.93 -6.72
N ARG A 177 -17.94 -4.55 -6.34
CA ARG A 177 -16.72 -4.97 -7.05
C ARG A 177 -16.48 -6.48 -6.94
N MET A 178 -16.71 -7.08 -5.78
CA MET A 178 -16.62 -8.54 -5.62
C MET A 178 -17.67 -9.28 -6.47
N LYS A 179 -18.92 -8.83 -6.50
CA LYS A 179 -19.96 -9.40 -7.36
C LYS A 179 -19.56 -9.36 -8.85
N LYS A 180 -19.00 -8.23 -9.29
CA LYS A 180 -18.48 -8.06 -10.65
C LYS A 180 -17.32 -9.02 -10.96
N LEU A 181 -16.41 -9.24 -10.02
CA LEU A 181 -15.31 -10.21 -10.19
C LEU A 181 -15.82 -11.65 -10.25
N LEU A 182 -16.81 -11.99 -9.42
CA LEU A 182 -17.41 -13.33 -9.36
C LEU A 182 -18.25 -13.67 -10.60
N SER A 183 -18.76 -12.66 -11.31
CA SER A 183 -19.61 -12.87 -12.50
C SER A 183 -18.84 -13.33 -13.74
N LYS A 184 -17.50 -13.36 -13.70
CA LYS A 184 -16.66 -13.74 -14.84
C LYS A 184 -15.71 -14.87 -14.48
N ASP A 185 -15.60 -15.86 -15.34
CA ASP A 185 -14.76 -17.04 -15.10
C ASP A 185 -13.27 -16.71 -14.98
N ASP A 186 -12.80 -15.72 -15.73
CA ASP A 186 -11.41 -15.25 -15.73
C ASP A 186 -11.00 -14.44 -14.49
N THR A 187 -11.98 -13.96 -13.70
CA THR A 187 -11.72 -13.12 -12.53
C THR A 187 -12.26 -13.66 -11.20
N LYS A 188 -13.14 -14.65 -11.22
CA LYS A 188 -13.79 -15.21 -10.01
C LYS A 188 -12.79 -15.74 -8.98
N TRP A 189 -11.63 -16.24 -9.43
CA TRP A 189 -10.55 -16.74 -8.57
C TRP A 189 -9.92 -15.65 -7.67
N ARG A 190 -10.12 -14.38 -8.02
CA ARG A 190 -9.61 -13.23 -7.25
C ARG A 190 -10.39 -12.95 -5.98
N VAL A 191 -11.56 -13.57 -5.81
CA VAL A 191 -12.40 -13.38 -4.61
C VAL A 191 -12.33 -14.62 -3.75
N THR A 192 -11.68 -14.50 -2.62
CA THR A 192 -11.48 -15.58 -1.65
C THR A 192 -12.57 -15.61 -0.58
N GLY A 193 -12.57 -16.65 0.24
CA GLY A 193 -13.43 -16.73 1.43
C GLY A 193 -13.16 -15.59 2.43
N PHE A 194 -11.88 -15.20 2.58
CA PHE A 194 -11.49 -14.09 3.44
C PHE A 194 -12.06 -12.75 2.96
N ASP A 195 -12.10 -12.48 1.65
CA ASP A 195 -12.64 -11.23 1.11
C ASP A 195 -14.13 -11.09 1.42
N LYS A 196 -14.90 -12.17 1.28
CA LYS A 196 -16.32 -12.21 1.66
C LYS A 196 -16.50 -12.02 3.16
N TRP A 197 -15.66 -12.66 3.97
CA TRP A 197 -15.67 -12.50 5.42
C TRP A 197 -15.34 -11.06 5.82
N GLN A 198 -14.34 -10.44 5.18
CA GLN A 198 -13.94 -9.05 5.42
C GLN A 198 -15.10 -8.08 5.18
N ASN A 199 -15.83 -8.23 4.07
CA ASN A 199 -17.01 -7.39 3.79
C ASN A 199 -18.11 -7.60 4.83
N LYS A 200 -18.41 -8.85 5.20
CA LYS A 200 -19.40 -9.15 6.25
C LYS A 200 -19.02 -8.52 7.59
N HIS A 201 -17.74 -8.44 7.92
CA HIS A 201 -17.23 -7.92 9.17
C HIS A 201 -16.52 -6.57 8.97
N TYR A 202 -16.98 -5.78 8.00
CA TYR A 202 -16.34 -4.53 7.55
C TYR A 202 -15.92 -3.63 8.72
N LYS A 203 -16.83 -3.36 9.67
CA LYS A 203 -16.54 -2.48 10.82
C LYS A 203 -15.45 -3.02 11.76
N LYS A 204 -15.38 -4.35 11.94
CA LYS A 204 -14.30 -4.98 12.69
C LYS A 204 -12.96 -4.78 11.98
N CYS A 205 -12.93 -4.99 10.68
CA CYS A 205 -11.73 -4.82 9.86
C CYS A 205 -11.28 -3.35 9.83
N GLU A 206 -12.21 -2.40 9.64
CA GLU A 206 -11.93 -0.97 9.67
C GLU A 206 -11.27 -0.54 10.99
N ASN A 207 -11.74 -1.05 12.14
CA ASN A 207 -11.14 -0.76 13.43
C ASN A 207 -9.67 -1.25 13.52
N VAL A 208 -9.38 -2.43 12.98
CA VAL A 208 -8.03 -3.00 12.98
C VAL A 208 -7.13 -2.23 12.01
N PHE A 209 -7.62 -1.87 10.83
CA PHE A 209 -6.87 -1.03 9.87
C PHE A 209 -6.54 0.33 10.48
N ASP A 210 -7.54 1.01 11.08
CA ASP A 210 -7.36 2.33 11.69
C ASP A 210 -6.32 2.28 12.83
N ARG A 211 -6.38 1.27 13.71
CA ARG A 211 -5.38 1.05 14.76
C ARG A 211 -3.99 0.85 14.16
N TYR A 212 -3.85 -0.08 13.20
CA TYR A 212 -2.58 -0.38 12.56
C TYR A 212 -1.96 0.86 11.89
N MET A 213 -2.76 1.62 11.15
CA MET A 213 -2.28 2.84 10.47
C MET A 213 -1.81 3.90 11.48
N LYS A 214 -2.54 4.07 12.59
CA LYS A 214 -2.09 4.95 13.70
C LYS A 214 -0.74 4.53 14.24
N ASP A 215 -0.63 3.25 14.56
CA ASP A 215 0.54 2.69 15.24
C ASP A 215 1.79 2.68 14.35
N THR A 216 1.61 2.69 13.03
CA THR A 216 2.71 2.66 12.03
C THR A 216 2.87 3.94 11.23
N ASN A 217 2.13 5.01 11.55
CA ASN A 217 2.28 6.29 10.84
C ASN A 217 3.50 7.05 11.35
N MET A 218 4.55 7.09 10.55
CA MET A 218 5.78 7.81 10.89
C MET A 218 6.01 8.99 9.93
N SER A 219 6.66 10.04 10.42
CA SER A 219 6.99 11.21 9.59
C SER A 219 7.92 10.88 8.41
N SER A 220 8.78 9.87 8.57
CA SER A 220 9.69 9.38 7.52
C SER A 220 9.01 8.47 6.50
N SER A 221 7.90 7.82 6.88
CA SER A 221 7.11 6.91 6.04
C SER A 221 5.62 7.03 6.37
N PRO A 222 4.98 8.14 5.98
CA PRO A 222 3.57 8.39 6.29
C PRO A 222 2.64 7.53 5.44
N TRP A 223 1.42 7.31 5.93
CA TRP A 223 0.33 6.73 5.17
C TRP A 223 -0.38 7.76 4.30
N TYR A 224 -0.68 7.37 3.07
CA TYR A 224 -1.53 8.10 2.13
C TYR A 224 -2.79 7.28 1.86
N ILE A 225 -3.98 7.84 2.16
CA ILE A 225 -5.27 7.20 1.87
C ILE A 225 -5.73 7.62 0.48
N ILE A 226 -6.15 6.65 -0.33
CA ILE A 226 -6.61 6.83 -1.73
C ILE A 226 -7.95 6.10 -1.87
N ASP A 227 -8.96 6.72 -2.46
CA ASP A 227 -10.27 6.18 -2.86
C ASP A 227 -10.40 5.99 -4.37
#